data_e66902af6cc04b0d4783ae76473f42a5
#
_entry.id   e66902af6cc04b0d4783ae76473f42a5
#
_cell.length_a   1.000
_cell.length_b   1.000
_cell.length_c   1.000
_cell.angle_alpha   90.00
_cell.angle_beta   90.00
_cell.angle_gamma   90.00
#
_symmetry.space_group_name_H-M   'P 1'
#
loop_
_entity.id
_entity.type
_entity.pdbx_description
1 polymer ?
#
loop_
_entity_poly.entity_id
_entity_poly.type
_entity_poly.pdbx_seq_one_letter_code
_entity_poly.pdbx_strand_id
1 'polypeptide(L)'
;MLYDVVVTRPFDKVFTYSSTNEQLEIGQVVLVPFGKKIEAGIIWKKNVKNPGYEIKEVTKICNDLILQNSSIDFINWIASYTLAPLGAVLKLFLINNDIVEFDKEKLDSFNNTEPSLVTLSEEQANSFKEITQSFNKSNKPVLLEGVTGSGKTEVYFEIIDKFLKEKKQILIMVPEISLTPQLETRVKKRFGMEVCLWHSKITKKNRQKIWHKCFAGDPVIVIGARSSLFLPFTNLGLIVVDEEHDSSYCLLYTSDAADESVCV
;
A
#
# COMPACT_ATOMS: atom_id res chain seq x y z
N MET A 1 -18.89 -4.54 -25.03
CA MET A 1 -17.98 -5.66 -24.71
C MET A 1 -18.29 -6.18 -23.31
N LEU A 2 -17.94 -7.45 -22.98
CA LEU A 2 -18.18 -8.04 -21.65
C LEU A 2 -16.88 -8.16 -20.86
N TYR A 3 -16.98 -7.85 -19.57
CA TYR A 3 -15.85 -7.81 -18.62
C TYR A 3 -16.22 -8.53 -17.33
N ASP A 4 -15.30 -9.32 -16.81
CA ASP A 4 -15.41 -9.82 -15.45
C ASP A 4 -14.83 -8.80 -14.49
N VAL A 5 -15.57 -8.50 -13.44
CA VAL A 5 -15.24 -7.52 -12.40
C VAL A 5 -15.17 -8.20 -11.04
N VAL A 6 -14.11 -7.96 -10.30
CA VAL A 6 -14.06 -8.24 -8.86
C VAL A 6 -14.59 -7.02 -8.13
N VAL A 7 -15.63 -7.20 -7.33
CA VAL A 7 -16.24 -6.12 -6.53
C VAL A 7 -15.71 -6.12 -5.10
N THR A 8 -15.72 -4.96 -4.43
CA THR A 8 -15.25 -4.79 -3.04
C THR A 8 -16.21 -5.39 -2.00
N ARG A 9 -16.70 -6.59 -2.26
CA ARG A 9 -17.59 -7.36 -1.39
C ARG A 9 -16.99 -8.74 -1.09
N PRO A 10 -17.28 -9.36 0.05
CA PRO A 10 -16.64 -10.60 0.47
C PRO A 10 -17.12 -11.81 -0.35
N PHE A 11 -16.91 -11.75 -1.66
CA PHE A 11 -17.15 -12.85 -2.59
C PHE A 11 -15.84 -13.31 -3.21
N ASP A 12 -15.70 -14.60 -3.34
CA ASP A 12 -14.56 -15.25 -4.01
C ASP A 12 -14.93 -15.61 -5.47
N LYS A 13 -15.54 -14.65 -6.16
CA LYS A 13 -15.92 -14.80 -7.58
C LYS A 13 -15.96 -13.46 -8.30
N VAL A 14 -15.86 -13.53 -9.60
CA VAL A 14 -16.05 -12.40 -10.51
C VAL A 14 -17.52 -12.29 -10.93
N PHE A 15 -17.92 -11.09 -11.30
CA PHE A 15 -19.24 -10.80 -11.85
C PHE A 15 -19.11 -10.17 -13.23
N THR A 16 -19.90 -10.62 -14.20
CA THR A 16 -19.82 -10.11 -15.57
C THR A 16 -20.67 -8.86 -15.74
N TYR A 17 -20.08 -7.82 -16.31
CA TYR A 17 -20.74 -6.56 -16.68
C TYR A 17 -20.49 -6.22 -18.14
N SER A 18 -21.41 -5.45 -18.73
CA SER A 18 -21.21 -4.88 -20.06
C SER A 18 -20.64 -3.47 -19.97
N SER A 19 -19.94 -3.06 -21.01
CA SER A 19 -19.53 -1.68 -21.22
C SER A 19 -19.54 -1.35 -22.70
N THR A 20 -20.00 -0.14 -23.03
CA THR A 20 -19.89 0.44 -24.37
C THR A 20 -18.46 0.86 -24.69
N ASN A 21 -17.64 1.15 -23.66
CA ASN A 21 -16.22 1.40 -23.85
C ASN A 21 -15.47 0.07 -24.03
N GLU A 22 -14.89 -0.12 -25.20
CA GLU A 22 -14.16 -1.32 -25.60
C GLU A 22 -12.68 -1.34 -25.17
N GLN A 23 -12.21 -0.24 -24.56
CA GLN A 23 -10.79 -0.05 -24.23
C GLN A 23 -10.49 -0.18 -22.73
N LEU A 24 -11.39 -0.78 -21.92
CA LEU A 24 -11.11 -0.98 -20.51
C LEU A 24 -9.91 -1.91 -20.30
N GLU A 25 -9.06 -1.58 -19.36
CA GLU A 25 -7.87 -2.36 -19.04
C GLU A 25 -8.05 -3.24 -17.79
N ILE A 26 -7.29 -4.33 -17.70
CA ILE A 26 -7.21 -5.14 -16.48
C ILE A 26 -6.66 -4.25 -15.36
N GLY A 27 -7.27 -4.30 -14.17
CA GLY A 27 -6.94 -3.40 -13.06
C GLY A 27 -7.68 -2.06 -13.09
N GLN A 28 -8.39 -1.72 -14.18
CA GLN A 28 -9.20 -0.50 -14.28
C GLN A 28 -10.25 -0.48 -13.19
N VAL A 29 -10.26 0.61 -12.41
CA VAL A 29 -11.28 0.82 -11.38
C VAL A 29 -12.58 1.25 -12.04
N VAL A 30 -13.66 0.59 -11.66
CA VAL A 30 -15.01 0.85 -12.15
C VAL A 30 -16.02 0.90 -11.00
N LEU A 31 -17.12 1.62 -11.20
CA LEU A 31 -18.30 1.52 -10.34
C LEU A 31 -19.36 0.71 -11.06
N VAL A 32 -19.89 -0.31 -10.39
CA VAL A 32 -20.87 -1.23 -10.95
C VAL A 32 -22.11 -1.36 -10.05
N PRO A 33 -23.30 -1.59 -10.65
CA PRO A 33 -24.50 -1.83 -9.89
C PRO A 33 -24.44 -3.23 -9.24
N PHE A 34 -24.46 -3.29 -7.92
CA PHE A 34 -24.42 -4.53 -7.15
C PHE A 34 -25.59 -4.59 -6.16
N GLY A 35 -26.58 -5.43 -6.45
CA GLY A 35 -27.87 -5.41 -5.74
C GLY A 35 -28.58 -4.06 -5.92
N LYS A 36 -28.85 -3.39 -4.80
CA LYS A 36 -29.49 -2.03 -4.78
C LYS A 36 -28.45 -0.89 -4.62
N LYS A 37 -27.16 -1.20 -4.62
CA LYS A 37 -26.07 -0.24 -4.40
C LYS A 37 -25.13 -0.19 -5.58
N ILE A 38 -24.34 0.87 -5.64
CA ILE A 38 -23.19 0.97 -6.54
C ILE A 38 -21.95 0.63 -5.71
N GLU A 39 -21.13 -0.28 -6.23
CA GLU A 39 -19.90 -0.74 -5.58
C GLU A 39 -18.70 -0.51 -6.48
N ALA A 40 -17.56 -0.21 -5.86
CA ALA A 40 -16.30 -0.19 -6.58
C ALA A 40 -15.83 -1.61 -6.89
N GLY A 41 -15.17 -1.75 -8.01
CA GLY A 41 -14.52 -2.98 -8.41
C GLY A 41 -13.40 -2.69 -9.40
N ILE A 42 -12.72 -3.73 -9.82
CA ILE A 42 -11.71 -3.64 -10.88
C ILE A 42 -12.01 -4.65 -11.99
N ILE A 43 -11.66 -4.27 -13.20
CA ILE A 43 -11.70 -5.17 -14.35
C ILE A 43 -10.68 -6.29 -14.12
N TRP A 44 -11.16 -7.53 -14.11
CA TRP A 44 -10.35 -8.72 -13.84
C TRP A 44 -10.01 -9.50 -15.09
N LYS A 45 -11.00 -9.59 -16.01
CA LYS A 45 -10.84 -10.24 -17.32
C LYS A 45 -11.59 -9.47 -18.39
N LYS A 46 -11.08 -9.53 -19.61
CA LYS A 46 -11.69 -8.97 -20.83
C LYS A 46 -12.25 -10.06 -21.71
N ASN A 47 -13.14 -9.67 -22.61
CA ASN A 47 -13.69 -10.54 -23.69
C ASN A 47 -14.27 -11.85 -23.16
N VAL A 48 -15.01 -11.77 -22.06
CA VAL A 48 -15.63 -12.94 -21.44
C VAL A 48 -16.89 -13.37 -22.22
N LYS A 49 -17.22 -14.65 -22.14
CA LYS A 49 -18.44 -15.19 -22.74
C LYS A 49 -19.66 -14.74 -21.94
N ASN A 50 -20.80 -14.60 -22.62
CA ASN A 50 -22.05 -14.31 -21.95
C ASN A 50 -22.41 -15.45 -20.98
N PRO A 51 -22.57 -15.14 -19.66
CA PRO A 51 -22.84 -16.15 -18.64
C PRO A 51 -24.29 -16.67 -18.64
N GLY A 52 -25.16 -16.16 -19.54
CA GLY A 52 -26.54 -16.62 -19.68
C GLY A 52 -27.55 -16.02 -18.69
N TYR A 53 -27.14 -14.99 -17.92
CA TYR A 53 -28.06 -14.19 -17.10
C TYR A 53 -28.08 -12.73 -17.56
N GLU A 54 -29.02 -11.95 -17.02
CA GLU A 54 -29.12 -10.51 -17.32
C GLU A 54 -27.86 -9.77 -16.88
N ILE A 55 -27.19 -9.15 -17.86
CA ILE A 55 -25.94 -8.44 -17.65
C ILE A 55 -26.23 -6.96 -17.46
N LYS A 56 -25.75 -6.40 -16.35
CA LYS A 56 -25.83 -4.97 -16.06
C LYS A 56 -24.64 -4.23 -16.65
N GLU A 57 -24.85 -2.94 -16.93
CA GLU A 57 -23.80 -2.09 -17.47
C GLU A 57 -22.95 -1.46 -16.33
N VAL A 58 -21.66 -1.23 -16.62
CA VAL A 58 -20.76 -0.44 -15.75
C VAL A 58 -21.31 0.97 -15.61
N THR A 59 -21.50 1.43 -14.38
CA THR A 59 -22.10 2.76 -14.12
C THR A 59 -21.11 3.90 -14.34
N LYS A 60 -19.85 3.71 -13.95
CA LYS A 60 -18.79 4.72 -14.10
C LYS A 60 -17.44 4.05 -14.29
N ILE A 61 -16.65 4.60 -15.19
CA ILE A 61 -15.27 4.20 -15.44
C ILE A 61 -14.36 5.27 -14.84
N CYS A 62 -13.36 4.85 -14.07
CA CYS A 62 -12.37 5.73 -13.47
C CYS A 62 -11.12 5.72 -14.35
N ASN A 63 -11.14 6.50 -15.44
CA ASN A 63 -10.17 6.43 -16.53
C ASN A 63 -8.71 6.47 -16.07
N ASP A 64 -8.40 7.25 -15.03
CA ASP A 64 -7.05 7.44 -14.53
C ASP A 64 -6.67 6.46 -13.40
N LEU A 65 -7.54 5.55 -13.01
CA LEU A 65 -7.30 4.64 -11.91
C LEU A 65 -7.18 3.19 -12.42
N ILE A 66 -5.94 2.79 -12.71
CA ILE A 66 -5.61 1.43 -13.14
C ILE A 66 -4.59 0.86 -12.15
N LEU A 67 -4.97 -0.16 -11.39
CA LEU A 67 -4.04 -0.86 -10.51
C LEU A 67 -3.00 -1.61 -11.35
N GLN A 68 -1.74 -1.53 -10.93
CA GLN A 68 -0.64 -2.24 -11.58
C GLN A 68 -0.78 -3.76 -11.42
N ASN A 69 -0.18 -4.51 -12.34
CA ASN A 69 -0.16 -5.98 -12.27
C ASN A 69 0.42 -6.50 -10.96
N SER A 70 1.45 -5.84 -10.43
CA SER A 70 2.04 -6.18 -9.12
C SER A 70 1.04 -6.11 -7.97
N SER A 71 0.13 -5.11 -7.98
CA SER A 71 -0.95 -5.00 -7.00
C SER A 71 -1.99 -6.12 -7.18
N ILE A 72 -2.32 -6.47 -8.42
CA ILE A 72 -3.24 -7.58 -8.74
C ILE A 72 -2.65 -8.91 -8.29
N ASP A 73 -1.38 -9.15 -8.56
CA ASP A 73 -0.67 -10.36 -8.13
C ASP A 73 -0.61 -10.45 -6.60
N PHE A 74 -0.39 -9.32 -5.92
CA PHE A 74 -0.39 -9.26 -4.46
C PHE A 74 -1.79 -9.52 -3.88
N ILE A 75 -2.86 -8.99 -4.48
CA ILE A 75 -4.25 -9.29 -4.10
C ILE A 75 -4.51 -10.80 -4.21
N ASN A 76 -4.11 -11.43 -5.32
CA ASN A 76 -4.25 -12.88 -5.52
C ASN A 76 -3.48 -13.68 -4.50
N TRP A 77 -2.22 -13.29 -4.24
CA TRP A 77 -1.37 -13.97 -3.27
C TRP A 77 -1.98 -13.92 -1.87
N ILE A 78 -2.44 -12.73 -1.41
CA ILE A 78 -3.08 -12.59 -0.10
C ILE A 78 -4.35 -13.44 -0.02
N ALA A 79 -5.23 -13.36 -1.03
CA ALA A 79 -6.47 -14.14 -1.05
C ALA A 79 -6.18 -15.64 -0.92
N SER A 80 -5.19 -16.15 -1.67
CA SER A 80 -4.78 -17.54 -1.62
C SER A 80 -4.12 -17.93 -0.29
N TYR A 81 -3.24 -17.08 0.24
CA TYR A 81 -2.48 -17.33 1.45
C TYR A 81 -3.38 -17.31 2.71
N THR A 82 -4.31 -16.36 2.78
CA THR A 82 -5.19 -16.18 3.94
C THR A 82 -6.54 -16.90 3.80
N LEU A 83 -6.81 -17.53 2.65
CA LEU A 83 -8.12 -18.09 2.28
C LEU A 83 -9.26 -17.06 2.37
N ALA A 84 -8.93 -15.77 2.26
CA ALA A 84 -9.91 -14.70 2.31
C ALA A 84 -10.56 -14.51 0.93
N PRO A 85 -11.87 -14.17 0.87
CA PRO A 85 -12.53 -13.89 -0.38
C PRO A 85 -11.84 -12.76 -1.15
N LEU A 86 -11.64 -12.94 -2.46
CA LEU A 86 -10.91 -12.02 -3.32
C LEU A 86 -11.44 -10.57 -3.22
N GLY A 87 -12.77 -10.39 -3.21
CA GLY A 87 -13.38 -9.08 -3.07
C GLY A 87 -13.18 -8.43 -1.69
N ALA A 88 -12.98 -9.23 -0.63
CA ALA A 88 -12.64 -8.71 0.69
C ALA A 88 -11.20 -8.17 0.70
N VAL A 89 -10.27 -8.87 0.04
CA VAL A 89 -8.88 -8.41 -0.12
C VAL A 89 -8.84 -7.15 -0.98
N LEU A 90 -9.54 -7.12 -2.12
CA LEU A 90 -9.63 -5.93 -2.97
C LEU A 90 -10.12 -4.70 -2.20
N LYS A 91 -11.05 -4.88 -1.27
CA LYS A 91 -11.55 -3.78 -0.42
C LYS A 91 -10.45 -3.12 0.42
N LEU A 92 -9.40 -3.85 0.80
CA LEU A 92 -8.26 -3.27 1.52
C LEU A 92 -7.47 -2.30 0.63
N PHE A 93 -7.36 -2.61 -0.66
CA PHE A 93 -6.64 -1.78 -1.64
C PHE A 93 -7.45 -0.56 -2.08
N LEU A 94 -8.74 -0.70 -2.34
CA LEU A 94 -9.58 0.40 -2.82
C LEU A 94 -10.20 1.26 -1.70
N ILE A 95 -10.07 0.84 -0.43
CA ILE A 95 -10.58 1.50 0.79
C ILE A 95 -12.10 1.66 0.78
N ASN A 96 -12.68 2.34 -0.23
CA ASN A 96 -14.13 2.52 -0.43
C ASN A 96 -14.41 3.18 -1.80
N ASN A 97 -15.69 3.42 -2.11
CA ASN A 97 -16.12 4.05 -3.37
C ASN A 97 -15.65 5.51 -3.54
N ASP A 98 -15.26 6.18 -2.45
CA ASP A 98 -14.92 7.61 -2.46
C ASP A 98 -13.57 7.92 -3.11
N ILE A 99 -12.72 6.91 -3.35
CA ILE A 99 -11.46 7.06 -4.09
C ILE A 99 -11.72 7.63 -5.49
N VAL A 100 -12.87 7.28 -6.06
CA VAL A 100 -13.31 7.67 -7.41
C VAL A 100 -13.67 9.15 -7.52
N GLU A 101 -13.97 9.81 -6.40
CA GLU A 101 -14.46 11.19 -6.36
C GLU A 101 -13.39 12.19 -5.89
N PHE A 102 -12.14 11.74 -5.75
CA PHE A 102 -11.07 12.60 -5.27
C PHE A 102 -10.62 13.59 -6.35
N ASP A 103 -10.61 14.86 -5.99
CA ASP A 103 -10.13 15.96 -6.83
C ASP A 103 -8.59 16.04 -6.74
N LYS A 104 -7.90 15.70 -7.82
CA LYS A 104 -6.43 15.70 -7.89
C LYS A 104 -5.80 17.10 -7.70
N GLU A 105 -6.53 18.17 -8.00
CA GLU A 105 -6.05 19.54 -7.84
C GLU A 105 -5.87 19.94 -6.36
N LYS A 106 -6.43 19.15 -5.44
CA LYS A 106 -6.26 19.32 -3.99
C LYS A 106 -5.07 18.58 -3.38
N LEU A 107 -4.20 18.03 -4.21
CA LEU A 107 -2.89 17.54 -3.75
C LEU A 107 -1.99 18.75 -3.49
N ASP A 108 -2.04 19.30 -2.27
CA ASP A 108 -1.15 20.38 -1.87
C ASP A 108 0.30 19.98 -2.11
N SER A 109 1.08 20.89 -2.69
CA SER A 109 2.52 20.79 -2.73
C SER A 109 3.05 20.82 -1.28
N PHE A 110 3.87 19.86 -0.91
CA PHE A 110 4.49 19.88 0.40
C PHE A 110 5.51 20.99 0.54
N ASN A 111 5.51 21.65 1.69
CA ASN A 111 6.59 22.55 2.05
C ASN A 111 7.82 21.70 2.41
N ASN A 112 8.77 21.64 1.50
CA ASN A 112 10.05 21.02 1.77
C ASN A 112 10.89 21.99 2.64
N THR A 113 11.49 21.45 3.69
CA THR A 113 12.48 22.13 4.52
C THR A 113 13.88 21.58 4.17
N GLU A 114 14.93 22.24 4.61
CA GLU A 114 16.27 21.68 4.43
C GLU A 114 16.45 20.38 5.24
N PRO A 115 16.93 19.29 4.62
CA PRO A 115 17.16 18.04 5.32
C PRO A 115 18.33 18.18 6.29
N SER A 116 18.23 17.50 7.45
CA SER A 116 19.33 17.46 8.41
C SER A 116 20.33 16.37 8.02
N LEU A 117 21.59 16.74 7.87
CA LEU A 117 22.68 15.79 7.65
C LEU A 117 23.09 15.16 9.00
N VAL A 118 23.28 13.85 8.99
CA VAL A 118 23.79 13.09 10.14
C VAL A 118 25.05 12.34 9.68
N THR A 119 26.10 12.40 10.48
CA THR A 119 27.32 11.64 10.21
C THR A 119 27.21 10.26 10.87
N LEU A 120 27.31 9.21 10.07
CA LEU A 120 27.30 7.83 10.55
C LEU A 120 28.61 7.53 11.28
N SER A 121 28.57 6.68 12.31
CA SER A 121 29.75 6.03 12.86
C SER A 121 30.37 5.08 11.84
N GLU A 122 31.61 4.63 12.07
CA GLU A 122 32.29 3.68 11.19
C GLU A 122 31.51 2.36 11.06
N GLU A 123 30.97 1.84 12.18
CA GLU A 123 30.13 0.62 12.17
C GLU A 123 28.85 0.80 11.38
N GLN A 124 28.16 1.93 11.56
CA GLN A 124 26.94 2.26 10.82
C GLN A 124 27.22 2.42 9.32
N ALA A 125 28.32 3.06 8.95
CA ALA A 125 28.73 3.23 7.57
C ALA A 125 29.06 1.88 6.90
N ASN A 126 29.71 0.96 7.63
CA ASN A 126 29.95 -0.39 7.17
C ASN A 126 28.64 -1.16 6.94
N SER A 127 27.71 -1.12 7.92
CA SER A 127 26.40 -1.74 7.79
C SER A 127 25.60 -1.20 6.59
N PHE A 128 25.59 0.12 6.40
CA PHE A 128 24.97 0.75 5.22
C PHE A 128 25.56 0.23 3.90
N LYS A 129 26.89 0.10 3.83
CA LYS A 129 27.59 -0.41 2.65
C LYS A 129 27.22 -1.87 2.36
N GLU A 130 27.22 -2.74 3.37
CA GLU A 130 26.86 -4.14 3.26
C GLU A 130 25.42 -4.33 2.80
N ILE A 131 24.46 -3.60 3.41
CA ILE A 131 23.04 -3.64 3.02
C ILE A 131 22.87 -3.20 1.56
N THR A 132 23.52 -2.10 1.18
CA THR A 132 23.45 -1.58 -0.18
C THR A 132 24.03 -2.58 -1.21
N GLN A 133 25.12 -3.26 -0.87
CA GLN A 133 25.68 -4.32 -1.72
C GLN A 133 24.76 -5.54 -1.83
N SER A 134 24.05 -5.86 -0.76
CA SER A 134 23.09 -6.98 -0.72
C SER A 134 21.92 -6.75 -1.66
N PHE A 135 21.35 -5.54 -1.72
CA PHE A 135 20.28 -5.18 -2.64
C PHE A 135 20.68 -5.33 -4.12
N ASN A 136 21.95 -5.09 -4.44
CA ASN A 136 22.45 -5.28 -5.80
C ASN A 136 22.63 -6.75 -6.20
N LYS A 137 22.69 -7.67 -5.22
CA LYS A 137 22.96 -9.10 -5.45
C LYS A 137 21.69 -9.95 -5.43
N SER A 138 20.69 -9.57 -4.67
CA SER A 138 19.47 -10.36 -4.51
C SER A 138 18.28 -9.51 -4.05
N ASN A 139 17.08 -9.97 -4.38
CA ASN A 139 15.81 -9.38 -3.89
C ASN A 139 15.38 -9.96 -2.53
N LYS A 140 16.30 -10.56 -1.77
CA LYS A 140 15.98 -11.10 -0.45
C LYS A 140 15.91 -9.99 0.58
N PRO A 141 15.07 -10.12 1.62
CA PRO A 141 15.07 -9.18 2.74
C PRO A 141 16.43 -9.21 3.45
N VAL A 142 16.84 -8.06 3.98
CA VAL A 142 18.05 -7.91 4.77
C VAL A 142 17.66 -7.62 6.21
N LEU A 143 18.21 -8.37 7.15
CA LEU A 143 18.02 -8.16 8.58
C LEU A 143 19.14 -7.23 9.12
N LEU A 144 18.73 -6.14 9.77
CA LEU A 144 19.64 -5.24 10.47
C LEU A 144 19.53 -5.47 11.99
N GLU A 145 20.45 -6.24 12.54
CA GLU A 145 20.51 -6.52 13.97
C GLU A 145 21.36 -5.49 14.72
N GLY A 146 21.00 -5.27 15.97
CA GLY A 146 21.76 -4.39 16.88
C GLY A 146 20.99 -4.13 18.17
N VAL A 147 21.71 -3.88 19.24
CA VAL A 147 21.11 -3.55 20.54
C VAL A 147 20.29 -2.27 20.49
N THR A 148 19.40 -2.08 21.44
CA THR A 148 18.63 -0.83 21.57
C THR A 148 19.61 0.35 21.74
N GLY A 149 19.39 1.41 20.97
CA GLY A 149 20.28 2.59 20.98
C GLY A 149 21.54 2.50 20.11
N SER A 150 21.79 1.38 19.40
CA SER A 150 22.94 1.27 18.48
C SER A 150 22.85 2.17 17.23
N GLY A 151 21.72 2.86 17.06
CA GLY A 151 21.52 3.76 15.91
C GLY A 151 21.07 3.06 14.62
N LYS A 152 20.44 1.89 14.69
CA LYS A 152 19.82 1.22 13.53
C LYS A 152 18.98 2.18 12.67
N THR A 153 18.25 3.09 13.32
CA THR A 153 17.44 4.11 12.64
C THR A 153 18.26 4.98 11.70
N GLU A 154 19.46 5.40 12.09
CA GLU A 154 20.31 6.24 11.25
C GLU A 154 20.79 5.46 10.02
N VAL A 155 21.09 4.16 10.17
CA VAL A 155 21.48 3.30 9.06
C VAL A 155 20.35 3.18 8.04
N TYR A 156 19.14 2.85 8.48
CA TYR A 156 18.03 2.73 7.51
C TYR A 156 17.59 4.10 6.97
N PHE A 157 17.81 5.21 7.69
CA PHE A 157 17.57 6.55 7.14
C PHE A 157 18.52 6.88 5.99
N GLU A 158 19.80 6.47 6.05
CA GLU A 158 20.71 6.61 4.90
C GLU A 158 20.26 5.78 3.69
N ILE A 159 19.71 4.58 3.95
CA ILE A 159 19.15 3.75 2.87
C ILE A 159 17.94 4.43 2.25
N ILE A 160 17.04 4.99 3.07
CA ILE A 160 15.87 5.75 2.62
C ILE A 160 16.31 6.93 1.76
N ASP A 161 17.31 7.71 2.20
CA ASP A 161 17.83 8.86 1.46
C ASP A 161 18.32 8.48 0.05
N LYS A 162 19.00 7.35 -0.06
CA LYS A 162 19.42 6.81 -1.36
C LYS A 162 18.22 6.57 -2.28
N PHE A 163 17.17 5.88 -1.82
CA PHE A 163 15.99 5.57 -2.62
C PHE A 163 15.15 6.81 -2.94
N LEU A 164 15.10 7.80 -2.04
CA LEU A 164 14.45 9.09 -2.30
C LEU A 164 15.17 9.88 -3.41
N LYS A 165 16.51 9.86 -3.44
CA LYS A 165 17.30 10.45 -4.54
C LYS A 165 17.00 9.77 -5.89
N GLU A 166 16.65 8.50 -5.87
CA GLU A 166 16.18 7.73 -7.03
C GLU A 166 14.68 7.97 -7.34
N LYS A 167 14.04 8.94 -6.65
CA LYS A 167 12.61 9.29 -6.77
C LYS A 167 11.67 8.12 -6.49
N LYS A 168 12.04 7.23 -5.57
CA LYS A 168 11.24 6.07 -5.15
C LYS A 168 10.28 6.42 -4.01
N GLN A 169 9.22 5.63 -3.90
CA GLN A 169 8.31 5.64 -2.76
C GLN A 169 8.85 4.74 -1.66
N ILE A 170 8.68 5.15 -0.42
CA ILE A 170 9.21 4.48 0.76
C ILE A 170 8.06 4.12 1.70
N LEU A 171 8.06 2.90 2.18
CA LEU A 171 7.17 2.46 3.25
C LEU A 171 7.99 2.10 4.49
N ILE A 172 7.74 2.80 5.60
CA ILE A 172 8.26 2.45 6.92
C ILE A 172 7.11 1.84 7.71
N MET A 173 7.21 0.56 7.97
CA MET A 173 6.25 -0.16 8.79
C MET A 173 6.71 -0.16 10.23
N VAL A 174 5.81 0.25 11.13
CA VAL A 174 6.02 0.24 12.58
C VAL A 174 4.78 -0.33 13.26
N PRO A 175 4.89 -0.94 14.44
CA PRO A 175 3.73 -1.28 15.25
C PRO A 175 2.85 -0.05 15.50
N GLU A 176 1.52 -0.21 15.57
CA GLU A 176 0.60 0.93 15.71
C GLU A 176 0.90 1.77 16.97
N ILE A 177 1.38 1.14 18.04
CA ILE A 177 1.80 1.79 19.28
C ILE A 177 3.06 2.67 19.09
N SER A 178 3.91 2.34 18.12
CA SER A 178 5.14 3.07 17.80
C SER A 178 4.93 4.24 16.83
N LEU A 179 3.72 4.41 16.31
CA LEU A 179 3.33 5.56 15.49
C LEU A 179 3.19 6.83 16.35
N THR A 180 4.33 7.39 16.76
CA THR A 180 4.36 8.55 17.63
C THR A 180 4.65 9.84 16.88
N PRO A 181 4.19 11.01 17.40
CA PRO A 181 4.57 12.31 16.84
C PRO A 181 6.08 12.56 16.81
N GLN A 182 6.84 11.91 17.71
CA GLN A 182 8.30 11.99 17.75
C GLN A 182 8.92 11.32 16.53
N LEU A 183 8.47 10.12 16.13
CA LEU A 183 8.95 9.45 14.95
C LEU A 183 8.63 10.27 13.69
N GLU A 184 7.41 10.78 13.56
CA GLU A 184 7.03 11.67 12.47
C GLU A 184 7.93 12.88 12.37
N THR A 185 8.13 13.58 13.48
CA THR A 185 8.99 14.78 13.55
C THR A 185 10.44 14.45 13.19
N ARG A 186 10.96 13.32 13.65
CA ARG A 186 12.32 12.87 13.33
C ARG A 186 12.50 12.61 11.84
N VAL A 187 11.53 11.92 11.20
CA VAL A 187 11.57 11.65 9.77
C VAL A 187 11.42 12.93 8.96
N LYS A 188 10.47 13.81 9.31
CA LYS A 188 10.31 15.12 8.67
C LYS A 188 11.59 15.95 8.72
N LYS A 189 12.22 16.05 9.90
CA LYS A 189 13.47 16.79 10.09
C LYS A 189 14.62 16.18 9.29
N ARG A 190 14.70 14.84 9.22
CA ARG A 190 15.79 14.14 8.53
C ARG A 190 15.75 14.34 7.04
N PHE A 191 14.56 14.25 6.43
CA PHE A 191 14.40 14.28 4.97
C PHE A 191 13.90 15.60 4.42
N GLY A 192 13.52 16.55 5.29
CA GLY A 192 13.01 17.86 4.86
C GLY A 192 11.69 17.79 4.09
N MET A 193 10.95 16.68 4.17
CA MET A 193 9.72 16.48 3.44
C MET A 193 8.56 16.02 4.35
N GLU A 194 7.35 16.28 3.90
CA GLU A 194 6.14 15.82 4.60
C GLU A 194 6.03 14.30 4.57
N VAL A 195 5.58 13.74 5.69
CA VAL A 195 5.40 12.32 5.90
C VAL A 195 3.91 11.97 5.88
N CYS A 196 3.56 10.90 5.22
CA CYS A 196 2.21 10.35 5.20
C CYS A 196 2.05 9.33 6.33
N LEU A 197 1.23 9.65 7.35
CA LEU A 197 0.93 8.71 8.43
C LEU A 197 -0.28 7.86 8.08
N TRP A 198 -0.14 6.52 8.13
CA TRP A 198 -1.20 5.58 7.85
C TRP A 198 -1.54 4.71 9.05
N HIS A 199 -2.69 4.99 9.67
CA HIS A 199 -3.17 4.28 10.85
C HIS A 199 -4.70 4.29 10.93
N SER A 200 -5.28 3.58 11.90
CA SER A 200 -6.72 3.42 12.05
C SER A 200 -7.49 4.74 12.25
N LYS A 201 -6.88 5.73 12.90
CA LYS A 201 -7.52 6.99 13.32
C LYS A 201 -7.44 8.14 12.30
N ILE A 202 -6.81 7.95 11.11
CA ILE A 202 -6.73 9.03 10.12
C ILE A 202 -8.09 9.34 9.51
N THR A 203 -8.32 10.63 9.20
CA THR A 203 -9.56 11.07 8.58
C THR A 203 -9.73 10.48 7.18
N LYS A 204 -10.99 10.33 6.74
CA LYS A 204 -11.32 9.84 5.39
C LYS A 204 -10.60 10.66 4.31
N LYS A 205 -10.59 11.99 4.42
CA LYS A 205 -9.92 12.90 3.48
C LYS A 205 -8.41 12.64 3.39
N ASN A 206 -7.73 12.51 4.53
CA ASN A 206 -6.30 12.22 4.55
C ASN A 206 -5.99 10.84 4.00
N ARG A 207 -6.86 9.85 4.28
CA ARG A 207 -6.75 8.50 3.72
C ARG A 207 -6.78 8.51 2.19
N GLN A 208 -7.74 9.23 1.60
CA GLN A 208 -7.83 9.42 0.16
C GLN A 208 -6.58 10.14 -0.40
N LYS A 209 -6.13 11.22 0.25
CA LYS A 209 -4.94 11.98 -0.15
C LYS A 209 -3.69 11.10 -0.20
N ILE A 210 -3.45 10.29 0.83
CA ILE A 210 -2.31 9.36 0.90
C ILE A 210 -2.42 8.30 -0.19
N TRP A 211 -3.62 7.72 -0.36
CA TRP A 211 -3.88 6.72 -1.39
C TRP A 211 -3.52 7.23 -2.79
N HIS A 212 -4.02 8.41 -3.15
CA HIS A 212 -3.73 9.03 -4.45
C HIS A 212 -2.26 9.40 -4.63
N LYS A 213 -1.55 9.81 -3.57
CA LYS A 213 -0.10 10.04 -3.64
C LYS A 213 0.68 8.77 -3.92
N CYS A 214 0.34 7.68 -3.24
CA CYS A 214 0.96 6.39 -3.52
C CYS A 214 0.68 5.93 -4.95
N PHE A 215 -0.55 6.13 -5.42
CA PHE A 215 -0.96 5.78 -6.77
C PHE A 215 -0.31 6.65 -7.84
N ALA A 216 -0.06 7.94 -7.59
CA ALA A 216 0.58 8.84 -8.54
C ALA A 216 2.05 8.48 -8.84
N GLY A 217 2.71 7.75 -7.93
CA GLY A 217 4.11 7.34 -8.10
C GLY A 217 5.15 8.40 -7.70
N ASP A 218 4.70 9.54 -7.20
CA ASP A 218 5.60 10.58 -6.72
C ASP A 218 6.39 10.12 -5.48
N PRO A 219 7.62 10.62 -5.29
CA PRO A 219 8.40 10.30 -4.10
C PRO A 219 7.62 10.65 -2.82
N VAL A 220 7.45 9.68 -1.94
CA VAL A 220 6.71 9.83 -0.70
C VAL A 220 7.28 8.90 0.37
N ILE A 221 7.30 9.36 1.62
CA ILE A 221 7.53 8.51 2.78
C ILE A 221 6.18 8.26 3.45
N VAL A 222 5.78 7.01 3.49
CA VAL A 222 4.62 6.56 4.27
C VAL A 222 5.14 5.86 5.53
N ILE A 223 4.67 6.29 6.69
CA ILE A 223 4.86 5.57 7.95
C ILE A 223 3.52 4.98 8.34
N GLY A 224 3.46 3.68 8.55
CA GLY A 224 2.18 3.06 8.86
C GLY A 224 2.30 1.71 9.54
N ALA A 225 1.18 1.29 10.11
CA ALA A 225 1.01 -0.07 10.59
C ALA A 225 0.82 -1.04 9.41
N ARG A 226 0.66 -2.32 9.71
CA ARG A 226 0.48 -3.42 8.74
C ARG A 226 -0.47 -3.10 7.57
N SER A 227 -1.56 -2.37 7.83
CA SER A 227 -2.53 -2.01 6.79
C SER A 227 -1.98 -1.07 5.70
N SER A 228 -0.84 -0.44 5.91
CA SER A 228 -0.18 0.39 4.89
C SER A 228 0.38 -0.39 3.70
N LEU A 229 0.57 -1.71 3.85
CA LEU A 229 0.95 -2.61 2.76
C LEU A 229 -0.08 -2.65 1.61
N PHE A 230 -1.34 -2.33 1.90
CA PHE A 230 -2.43 -2.34 0.91
C PHE A 230 -2.56 -1.02 0.14
N LEU A 231 -1.67 -0.07 0.34
CA LEU A 231 -1.63 1.15 -0.47
C LEU A 231 -1.14 0.84 -1.89
N PRO A 232 -1.70 1.50 -2.91
CA PRO A 232 -1.38 1.22 -4.31
C PRO A 232 -0.10 1.90 -4.75
N PHE A 233 1.02 1.51 -4.17
CA PHE A 233 2.32 2.04 -4.58
C PHE A 233 2.62 1.67 -6.02
N THR A 234 2.92 2.66 -6.84
CA THR A 234 3.28 2.46 -8.25
C THR A 234 4.80 2.52 -8.50
N ASN A 235 5.55 3.08 -7.57
CA ASN A 235 7.01 3.22 -7.66
C ASN A 235 7.70 2.91 -6.31
N LEU A 236 7.21 1.88 -5.59
CA LEU A 236 7.79 1.47 -4.31
C LEU A 236 9.23 0.97 -4.51
N GLY A 237 10.18 1.59 -3.79
CA GLY A 237 11.59 1.24 -3.84
C GLY A 237 12.10 0.55 -2.60
N LEU A 238 11.52 0.86 -1.44
CA LEU A 238 11.99 0.32 -0.16
C LEU A 238 10.83 0.10 0.81
N ILE A 239 10.86 -1.03 1.49
CA ILE A 239 10.05 -1.30 2.68
C ILE A 239 11.01 -1.49 3.85
N VAL A 240 10.85 -0.69 4.90
CA VAL A 240 11.52 -0.88 6.19
C VAL A 240 10.49 -1.44 7.16
N VAL A 241 10.82 -2.52 7.84
CA VAL A 241 9.99 -3.08 8.93
C VAL A 241 10.77 -2.87 10.21
N ASP A 242 10.34 -1.91 11.02
CA ASP A 242 10.93 -1.65 12.34
C ASP A 242 10.20 -2.48 13.40
N GLU A 243 10.93 -2.96 14.42
CA GLU A 243 10.41 -3.85 15.46
C GLU A 243 9.74 -5.12 14.86
N GLU A 244 10.43 -5.81 13.92
CA GLU A 244 9.87 -6.91 13.12
C GLU A 244 9.32 -8.08 13.97
N HIS A 245 9.81 -8.20 15.21
CA HIS A 245 9.39 -9.21 16.18
C HIS A 245 8.04 -8.89 16.86
N ASP A 246 7.46 -7.71 16.61
CA ASP A 246 6.19 -7.33 17.22
C ASP A 246 5.03 -8.19 16.66
N SER A 247 4.23 -8.76 17.56
CA SER A 247 3.11 -9.64 17.25
C SER A 247 2.06 -8.99 16.33
N SER A 248 2.00 -7.65 16.27
CA SER A 248 1.07 -6.92 15.38
C SER A 248 1.34 -7.16 13.89
N TYR A 249 2.52 -7.68 13.51
CA TYR A 249 2.81 -8.08 12.14
C TYR A 249 2.30 -9.47 11.77
N CYS A 250 1.90 -10.28 12.74
CA CYS A 250 1.34 -11.60 12.48
C CYS A 250 -0.03 -11.50 11.80
N LEU A 251 -0.19 -12.10 10.62
CA LEU A 251 -1.46 -12.13 9.88
C LEU A 251 -2.50 -13.08 10.51
N LEU A 252 -2.08 -14.01 11.36
CA LEU A 252 -2.94 -14.99 12.00
C LEU A 252 -3.65 -14.43 13.24
N TYR A 253 -3.23 -13.28 13.76
CA TYR A 253 -3.90 -12.60 14.87
C TYR A 253 -5.06 -11.74 14.34
N THR A 254 -6.14 -12.38 13.90
CA THR A 254 -7.43 -11.72 13.76
C THR A 254 -8.14 -11.77 15.12
N SER A 255 -8.22 -10.63 15.77
CA SER A 255 -9.23 -10.20 16.75
C SER A 255 -10.16 -11.30 17.33
N ASP A 256 -9.64 -12.20 18.17
CA ASP A 256 -10.43 -12.74 19.26
C ASP A 256 -9.50 -12.86 20.47
N ALA A 257 -9.66 -11.90 21.38
CA ALA A 257 -8.92 -11.82 22.63
C ALA A 257 -9.36 -12.93 23.64
N ALA A 258 -9.57 -14.15 23.16
CA ALA A 258 -10.02 -15.25 23.98
C ALA A 258 -9.18 -16.54 23.87
N ASP A 259 -8.21 -16.67 22.96
CA ASP A 259 -7.36 -17.86 22.89
C ASP A 259 -5.87 -17.51 22.81
N GLU A 260 -5.27 -17.36 23.97
CA GLU A 260 -3.82 -17.27 24.20
C GLU A 260 -3.12 -18.63 24.08
N SER A 261 -3.35 -19.38 23.04
CA SER A 261 -2.62 -20.65 22.95
C SER A 261 -2.55 -21.21 21.54
N VAL A 262 -1.91 -20.58 20.61
CA VAL A 262 -1.19 -21.27 19.51
C VAL A 262 -0.26 -20.29 18.80
N CYS A 263 0.94 -20.11 19.30
CA CYS A 263 2.10 -19.77 18.47
C CYS A 263 2.95 -21.03 18.35
N VAL A 264 2.97 -21.66 17.17
CA VAL A 264 3.99 -22.62 16.77
C VAL A 264 4.63 -22.09 15.50
#